data_c49ff375fd3019d10594363d256ea0f9
#
_entry.id   c49ff375fd3019d10594363d256ea0f9
#
_cell.length_a   1.000
_cell.length_b   1.000
_cell.length_c   1.000
_cell.angle_alpha   90.00
_cell.angle_beta   90.00
_cell.angle_gamma   90.00
#
_symmetry.space_group_name_H-M   'P 1'
#
loop_
_entity.id
_entity.type
_entity.pdbx_description
1 polymer ?
#
loop_
_entity_poly.entity_id
_entity_poly.type
_entity_poly.pdbx_seq_one_letter_code
_entity_poly.pdbx_strand_id
1 'polypeptide(L)'
;MGKAIKLQIRKELDGHQQLNVIRLKGSLISNGYTEIIHINDFDDEFHINTFETSPNNADEVLNFINVFINQKELNNTVTVY
;
A
#
# COMPACT_ATOMS: atom_id res chain seq x y z
N MET A 1 -10.62 17.53 2.24
CA MET A 1 -9.38 17.14 2.92
C MET A 1 -9.29 15.61 3.00
N GLY A 2 -8.18 15.01 2.61
CA GLY A 2 -8.03 13.57 2.62
C GLY A 2 -7.47 13.05 3.93
N LYS A 3 -7.59 11.76 4.13
CA LYS A 3 -6.90 11.05 5.20
C LYS A 3 -5.67 10.36 4.63
N ALA A 4 -4.50 10.59 5.23
CA ALA A 4 -3.25 10.00 4.78
C ALA A 4 -3.13 8.56 5.28
N ILE A 5 -2.76 7.65 4.36
CA ILE A 5 -2.46 6.26 4.66
C ILE A 5 -1.01 6.02 4.27
N LYS A 6 -0.27 5.36 5.15
CA LYS A 6 1.15 5.05 4.92
C LYS A 6 1.37 3.56 4.95
N LEU A 7 2.11 3.07 3.94
CA LEU A 7 2.50 1.67 3.85
C LEU A 7 4.01 1.59 3.86
N GLN A 8 4.56 0.81 4.77
CA GLN A 8 6.00 0.50 4.78
C GLN A 8 6.21 -0.76 3.95
N ILE A 9 7.00 -0.65 2.89
CA ILE A 9 7.21 -1.74 1.93
C ILE A 9 8.70 -2.03 1.83
N ARG A 10 9.08 -3.30 1.89
CA ARG A 10 10.48 -3.72 1.75
C ARG A 10 10.99 -3.34 0.38
N LYS A 11 12.25 -2.88 0.33
CA LYS A 11 12.91 -2.55 -0.93
C LYS A 11 13.30 -3.80 -1.70
N GLU A 12 13.78 -4.83 -0.98
CA GLU A 12 14.25 -6.05 -1.61
C GLU A 12 13.11 -7.06 -1.66
N LEU A 13 12.63 -7.35 -2.86
CA LEU A 13 11.48 -8.21 -3.10
C LEU A 13 11.86 -9.24 -4.17
N ASP A 14 11.35 -10.46 -4.03
CA ASP A 14 11.41 -11.41 -5.15
C ASP A 14 10.38 -11.01 -6.21
N GLY A 15 10.43 -11.68 -7.38
CA GLY A 15 9.56 -11.31 -8.50
C GLY A 15 8.07 -11.44 -8.19
N HIS A 16 7.70 -12.44 -7.38
CA HIS A 16 6.30 -12.67 -6.99
C HIS A 16 5.81 -11.57 -6.04
N GLN A 17 6.61 -11.22 -5.05
CA GLN A 17 6.28 -10.16 -4.12
C GLN A 17 6.18 -8.81 -4.83
N GLN A 18 7.12 -8.53 -5.73
CA GLN A 18 7.14 -7.30 -6.50
C GLN A 18 5.85 -7.15 -7.33
N LEU A 19 5.45 -8.21 -8.02
CA LEU A 19 4.23 -8.21 -8.81
C LEU A 19 3.00 -7.93 -7.94
N ASN A 20 2.91 -8.56 -6.77
CA ASN A 20 1.78 -8.36 -5.88
C ASN A 20 1.74 -6.96 -5.27
N VAL A 21 2.90 -6.36 -4.98
CA VAL A 21 2.96 -4.97 -4.53
C VAL A 21 2.47 -4.02 -5.63
N ILE A 22 2.89 -4.26 -6.88
CA ILE A 22 2.42 -3.47 -8.02
C ILE A 22 0.91 -3.60 -8.18
N ARG A 23 0.37 -4.81 -8.04
CA ARG A 23 -1.07 -5.06 -8.12
C ARG A 23 -1.84 -4.36 -7.00
N LEU A 24 -1.30 -4.34 -5.79
CA LEU A 24 -1.91 -3.62 -4.67
C LEU A 24 -2.03 -2.13 -5.00
N LYS A 25 -0.91 -1.51 -5.41
CA LYS A 25 -0.90 -0.09 -5.73
C LYS A 25 -1.81 0.23 -6.92
N GLY A 26 -1.78 -0.60 -7.96
CA GLY A 26 -2.66 -0.44 -9.11
C GLY A 26 -4.13 -0.55 -8.74
N SER A 27 -4.48 -1.46 -7.83
CA SER A 27 -5.85 -1.63 -7.36
C SER A 27 -6.35 -0.44 -6.57
N LEU A 28 -5.48 0.16 -5.74
CA LEU A 28 -5.84 1.37 -4.99
C LEU A 28 -6.23 2.51 -5.93
N ILE A 29 -5.53 2.64 -7.04
CA ILE A 29 -5.82 3.66 -8.04
C ILE A 29 -7.05 3.28 -8.87
N SER A 30 -7.10 2.05 -9.38
CA SER A 30 -8.19 1.61 -10.25
C SER A 30 -9.53 1.54 -9.55
N ASN A 31 -9.53 1.29 -8.24
CA ASN A 31 -10.76 1.30 -7.44
C ASN A 31 -11.22 2.73 -7.07
N GLY A 32 -10.45 3.74 -7.45
CA GLY A 32 -10.78 5.12 -7.15
C GLY A 32 -10.51 5.54 -5.71
N TYR A 33 -9.72 4.77 -4.98
CA TYR A 33 -9.38 5.11 -3.58
C TYR A 33 -8.39 6.26 -3.49
N THR A 34 -7.49 6.39 -4.46
CA THR A 34 -6.54 7.47 -4.56
C THR A 34 -6.15 7.70 -6.02
N GLU A 35 -5.62 8.85 -6.33
CA GLU A 35 -5.11 9.16 -7.68
C GLU A 35 -3.60 9.07 -7.75
N ILE A 36 -2.91 9.31 -6.64
CA ILE A 36 -1.44 9.39 -6.60
C ILE A 36 -0.93 8.69 -5.36
N ILE A 37 0.12 7.89 -5.54
CA ILE A 37 0.86 7.27 -4.44
C ILE A 37 2.27 7.82 -4.46
N HIS A 38 2.67 8.47 -3.37
CA HIS A 38 4.02 9.00 -3.20
C HIS A 38 4.91 7.94 -2.59
N ILE A 39 6.09 7.75 -3.17
CA ILE A 39 7.07 6.77 -2.71
C ILE A 39 8.29 7.53 -2.20
N ASN A 40 8.62 7.34 -0.93
CA ASN A 40 9.78 7.96 -0.29
C ASN A 40 10.68 6.89 0.30
N ASP A 41 11.98 7.13 0.31
CA ASP A 41 12.90 6.29 1.05
C ASP A 41 12.67 6.47 2.54
N PHE A 42 12.72 5.37 3.27
CA PHE A 42 12.70 5.42 4.72
C PHE A 42 14.08 5.11 5.29
N ASP A 43 14.62 3.95 4.92
CA ASP A 43 15.97 3.51 5.29
C ASP A 43 16.50 2.55 4.23
N ASP A 44 17.56 1.81 4.55
CA ASP A 44 18.18 0.88 3.61
C ASP A 44 17.27 -0.29 3.23
N GLU A 45 16.29 -0.61 4.08
CA GLU A 45 15.44 -1.79 3.90
C GLU A 45 14.04 -1.47 3.39
N PHE A 46 13.52 -0.26 3.61
CA PHE A 46 12.12 0.06 3.39
C PHE A 46 11.91 1.36 2.62
N HIS A 47 10.84 1.34 1.81
CA HIS A 47 10.18 2.55 1.28
C HIS A 47 8.94 2.84 2.11
N ILE A 48 8.55 4.11 2.17
CA ILE A 48 7.25 4.51 2.68
C ILE A 48 6.41 4.98 1.50
N ASN A 49 5.27 4.33 1.30
CA ASN A 49 4.31 4.71 0.28
C ASN A 49 3.16 5.43 0.98
N THR A 50 2.92 6.67 0.59
CA THR A 50 1.91 7.52 1.22
C THR A 50 0.89 7.96 0.18
N PHE A 51 -0.38 7.88 0.53
CA PHE A 51 -1.44 8.38 -0.31
C PHE A 51 -2.59 8.93 0.54
N GLU A 52 -3.41 9.76 -0.07
CA GLU A 52 -4.59 10.29 0.59
C GLU A 52 -5.85 9.66 0.00
N THR A 53 -6.79 9.37 0.86
CA THR A 53 -8.11 8.88 0.46
C THR A 53 -9.18 9.71 1.16
N SER A 54 -10.42 9.66 0.66
CA SER A 54 -11.53 10.33 1.31
C SER A 54 -11.70 9.79 2.73
N PRO A 55 -11.93 10.66 3.74
CA PRO A 55 -12.18 10.19 5.10
C PRO A 55 -13.32 9.19 5.21
N ASN A 56 -14.34 9.33 4.35
CA ASN A 56 -15.48 8.42 4.34
C ASN A 56 -15.11 7.02 3.85
N ASN A 57 -14.01 6.90 3.08
CA ASN A 57 -13.57 5.63 2.52
C ASN A 57 -12.40 5.02 3.27
N ALA A 58 -11.85 5.71 4.28
CA ALA A 58 -10.62 5.29 4.93
C ALA A 58 -10.70 3.88 5.50
N ASP A 59 -11.80 3.54 6.18
CA ASP A 59 -11.96 2.20 6.77
C ASP A 59 -12.08 1.14 5.69
N GLU A 60 -12.79 1.41 4.61
CA GLU A 60 -12.91 0.49 3.49
C GLU A 60 -11.54 0.26 2.83
N VAL A 61 -10.76 1.32 2.64
CA VAL A 61 -9.43 1.22 2.04
C VAL A 61 -8.48 0.41 2.92
N LEU A 62 -8.48 0.67 4.23
CA LEU A 62 -7.65 -0.09 5.17
C LEU A 62 -8.04 -1.56 5.18
N ASN A 63 -9.33 -1.85 5.16
CA ASN A 63 -9.81 -3.24 5.09
C ASN A 63 -9.36 -3.91 3.79
N PHE A 64 -9.49 -3.22 2.66
CA PHE A 64 -9.03 -3.74 1.38
C PHE A 64 -7.55 -4.09 1.42
N ILE A 65 -6.71 -3.19 1.96
CA ILE A 65 -5.28 -3.41 2.06
C ILE A 65 -4.97 -4.62 2.93
N ASN A 66 -5.59 -4.71 4.10
CA ASN A 66 -5.35 -5.83 5.02
C ASN A 66 -5.76 -7.17 4.42
N VAL A 67 -6.90 -7.23 3.75
CA VAL A 67 -7.35 -8.44 3.06
C VAL A 67 -6.36 -8.82 1.95
N PHE A 68 -5.91 -7.84 1.17
CA PHE A 68 -4.95 -8.07 0.10
C PHE A 68 -3.63 -8.62 0.64
N ILE A 69 -3.11 -8.01 1.70
CA ILE A 69 -1.86 -8.45 2.35
C ILE A 69 -1.98 -9.91 2.80
N ASN A 70 -3.09 -10.26 3.42
CA ASN A 70 -3.31 -11.63 3.91
C ASN A 70 -3.47 -12.62 2.77
N GLN A 71 -4.23 -12.28 1.75
CA GLN A 71 -4.48 -13.18 0.61
C GLN A 71 -3.23 -13.42 -0.24
N LYS A 72 -2.37 -12.42 -0.36
CA LYS A 72 -1.15 -12.50 -1.17
C LYS A 72 0.10 -12.81 -0.35
N GLU A 73 -0.08 -13.11 0.93
CA GLU A 73 1.02 -13.46 1.83
C GLU A 73 2.10 -12.38 1.89
N LEU A 74 1.68 -11.12 1.98
CA LEU A 74 2.57 -9.96 2.04
C LEU A 74 2.81 -9.47 3.47
N ASN A 75 2.50 -10.27 4.48
CA ASN A 75 2.56 -9.86 5.89
C ASN A 75 3.95 -9.38 6.33
N ASN A 76 5.00 -9.98 5.76
CA ASN A 76 6.38 -9.61 6.07
C ASN A 76 6.94 -8.59 5.08
N THR A 77 6.16 -8.19 4.09
CA THR A 77 6.59 -7.32 3.01
C THR A 77 5.99 -5.92 3.13
N VAL A 78 4.71 -5.86 3.47
CA VAL A 78 3.94 -4.61 3.56
C VAL A 78 3.38 -4.48 4.96
N THR A 79 3.65 -3.34 5.59
CA THR A 79 3.12 -3.00 6.91
C THR A 79 2.33 -1.70 6.82
N VAL A 80 1.11 -1.70 7.35
CA VAL A 80 0.28 -0.50 7.42
C VAL A 80 0.67 0.28 8.68
N TYR A 81 0.88 1.56 8.52
CA TYR A 81 1.13 2.45 9.65
C TYR A 81 -0.18 2.91 10.28
#